data_23485d79c9b7dc9482a001dbfb0af50a
#
_entry.id   23485d79c9b7dc9482a001dbfb0af50a
#
_cell.length_a   1.000
_cell.length_b   1.000
_cell.length_c   1.000
_cell.angle_alpha   90.00
_cell.angle_beta   90.00
_cell.angle_gamma   90.00
#
_symmetry.space_group_name_H-M   'P 1'
#
loop_
_entity.id
_entity.type
_entity.pdbx_description
1 polymer ?
#
loop_
_entity_poly.entity_id
_entity_poly.type
_entity_poly.pdbx_seq_one_letter_code
_entity_poly.pdbx_strand_id
1 'polypeptide(L)'
;MLNRGGVVVIPTDTVYGLAARPDFPEAVDRLYTIKGRELKKPIALLAADIADVERFGYPLVGRARALAEKHWPGALTMVIPAEAGRSGKVAEEGFRIPDPAETRALIAACGGVLRVTSANLSGQRPATDAPQALADVGLSADYVIDDGVSPGGVPSTVVRVLANGDVEVLRAGAISL
;
A
#
# COMPACT_ATOMS: atom_id res chain seq x y z
N MET A 1 3.78 -7.04 16.62
CA MET A 1 4.87 -7.10 15.62
C MET A 1 5.06 -5.73 14.96
N LEU A 2 4.18 -5.25 14.11
CA LEU A 2 4.32 -3.96 13.39
C LEU A 2 4.69 -2.78 14.30
N ASN A 3 4.02 -2.62 15.46
CA ASN A 3 4.31 -1.56 16.44
C ASN A 3 5.68 -1.68 17.15
N ARG A 4 6.48 -2.66 16.79
CA ARG A 4 7.85 -2.87 17.28
C ARG A 4 8.86 -2.93 16.12
N GLY A 5 8.52 -2.41 14.95
CA GLY A 5 9.39 -2.42 13.77
C GLY A 5 9.48 -3.78 13.06
N GLY A 6 8.49 -4.65 13.26
CA GLY A 6 8.41 -5.92 12.52
C GLY A 6 7.84 -5.76 11.12
N VAL A 7 8.09 -6.77 10.28
CA VAL A 7 7.54 -6.93 8.94
C VAL A 7 6.51 -8.05 8.95
N VAL A 8 5.29 -7.78 8.47
CA VAL A 8 4.16 -8.73 8.51
C VAL A 8 3.56 -8.90 7.13
N VAL A 9 3.22 -10.14 6.78
CA VAL A 9 2.39 -10.42 5.60
C VAL A 9 0.93 -10.27 5.98
N ILE A 10 0.20 -9.48 5.19
CA ILE A 10 -1.22 -9.14 5.42
C ILE A 10 -2.09 -9.44 4.20
N PRO A 11 -3.35 -9.88 4.38
CA PRO A 11 -4.31 -10.03 3.31
C PRO A 11 -4.79 -8.66 2.80
N THR A 12 -5.17 -8.59 1.52
CA THR A 12 -5.91 -7.45 0.95
C THR A 12 -6.95 -7.94 -0.07
N ASP A 13 -7.81 -7.04 -0.54
CA ASP A 13 -8.80 -7.32 -1.58
C ASP A 13 -8.19 -7.65 -2.96
N THR A 14 -6.91 -7.40 -3.17
CA THR A 14 -6.21 -7.67 -4.44
C THR A 14 -5.28 -8.88 -4.34
N VAL A 15 -4.22 -8.76 -3.55
CA VAL A 15 -3.17 -9.77 -3.36
C VAL A 15 -2.61 -9.62 -1.95
N TYR A 16 -1.94 -10.62 -1.41
CA TYR A 16 -1.23 -10.50 -0.14
C TYR A 16 -0.12 -9.46 -0.21
N GLY A 17 0.05 -8.70 0.88
CA GLY A 17 1.03 -7.63 1.00
C GLY A 17 2.05 -7.86 2.10
N LEU A 18 3.29 -7.49 1.83
CA LEU A 18 4.36 -7.40 2.83
C LEU A 18 4.37 -5.99 3.40
N ALA A 19 4.13 -5.85 4.70
CA ALA A 19 3.82 -4.60 5.39
C ALA A 19 4.84 -4.24 6.46
N ALA A 20 5.16 -2.94 6.58
CA ALA A 20 5.93 -2.35 7.66
C ALA A 20 5.41 -0.96 8.01
N ARG A 21 5.61 -0.50 9.23
CA ARG A 21 5.30 0.87 9.60
C ARG A 21 6.33 1.86 9.01
N PRO A 22 5.88 3.01 8.46
CA PRO A 22 6.79 3.98 7.83
C PRO A 22 7.72 4.70 8.81
N ASP A 23 7.41 4.72 10.10
CA ASP A 23 8.22 5.31 11.17
C ASP A 23 9.35 4.39 11.69
N PHE A 24 9.47 3.17 11.13
CA PHE A 24 10.61 2.27 11.35
C PHE A 24 11.41 2.08 10.03
N PRO A 25 12.38 2.96 9.73
CA PRO A 25 13.14 2.92 8.47
C PRO A 25 13.75 1.55 8.19
N GLU A 26 14.32 0.90 9.22
CA GLU A 26 14.92 -0.43 9.09
C GLU A 26 13.92 -1.50 8.67
N ALA A 27 12.67 -1.43 9.15
CA ALA A 27 11.60 -2.34 8.71
C ALA A 27 11.19 -2.06 7.26
N VAL A 28 11.17 -0.78 6.85
CA VAL A 28 10.93 -0.41 5.45
C VAL A 28 12.04 -0.92 4.54
N ASP A 29 13.31 -0.80 4.93
CA ASP A 29 14.46 -1.32 4.17
C ASP A 29 14.39 -2.85 4.03
N ARG A 30 13.89 -3.55 5.06
CA ARG A 30 13.63 -4.98 4.98
C ARG A 30 12.61 -5.35 3.91
N LEU A 31 11.59 -4.51 3.62
CA LEU A 31 10.66 -4.77 2.52
C LEU A 31 11.39 -4.86 1.17
N TYR A 32 12.35 -3.96 0.93
CA TYR A 32 13.16 -3.98 -0.29
C TYR A 32 14.07 -5.21 -0.34
N THR A 33 14.74 -5.51 0.76
CA THR A 33 15.66 -6.66 0.88
C THR A 33 14.94 -7.99 0.66
N ILE A 34 13.82 -8.21 1.35
CA ILE A 34 13.03 -9.45 1.27
C ILE A 34 12.56 -9.69 -0.18
N LYS A 35 12.14 -8.64 -0.88
CA LYS A 35 11.66 -8.73 -2.26
C LYS A 35 12.77 -8.80 -3.31
N GLY A 36 14.00 -8.46 -2.98
CA GLY A 36 15.02 -8.15 -4.00
C GLY A 36 14.60 -6.98 -4.88
N ARG A 37 13.94 -5.95 -4.29
CA ARG A 37 13.39 -4.79 -5.00
C ARG A 37 14.40 -3.65 -5.05
N GLU A 38 14.51 -3.01 -6.19
CA GLU A 38 15.31 -1.79 -6.33
C GLU A 38 14.75 -0.66 -5.46
N LEU A 39 15.63 0.02 -4.70
CA LEU A 39 15.26 1.17 -3.84
C LEU A 39 14.62 2.34 -4.62
N LYS A 40 14.89 2.45 -5.92
CA LYS A 40 14.30 3.46 -6.80
C LYS A 40 12.79 3.27 -7.08
N LYS A 41 12.26 2.07 -6.79
CA LYS A 41 10.84 1.76 -7.01
C LYS A 41 10.07 1.97 -5.70
N PRO A 42 9.39 3.13 -5.51
CA PRO A 42 8.74 3.43 -4.23
C PRO A 42 7.71 2.36 -3.87
N ILE A 43 7.54 2.15 -2.55
CA ILE A 43 6.49 1.28 -1.99
C ILE A 43 5.37 2.20 -1.50
N ALA A 44 4.15 1.99 -2.00
CA ALA A 44 2.99 2.78 -1.62
C ALA A 44 2.58 2.57 -0.15
N LEU A 45 1.78 3.49 0.36
CA LEU A 45 1.14 3.41 1.67
C LEU A 45 -0.27 2.85 1.54
N LEU A 46 -0.63 1.88 2.38
CA LEU A 46 -2.02 1.57 2.67
C LEU A 46 -2.46 2.41 3.86
N ALA A 47 -3.59 3.09 3.74
CA ALA A 47 -4.21 3.87 4.81
C ALA A 47 -5.49 3.19 5.31
N ALA A 48 -5.87 3.43 6.57
CA ALA A 48 -7.09 2.90 7.13
C ALA A 48 -8.32 3.64 6.59
N ASP A 49 -8.21 4.95 6.43
CA ASP A 49 -9.26 5.81 5.87
C ASP A 49 -8.68 7.08 5.19
N ILE A 50 -9.56 7.89 4.64
CA ILE A 50 -9.19 9.16 3.97
C ILE A 50 -8.56 10.15 4.96
N ALA A 51 -9.06 10.22 6.18
CA ALA A 51 -8.54 11.15 7.18
C ALA A 51 -7.08 10.81 7.57
N ASP A 52 -6.69 9.54 7.51
CA ASP A 52 -5.31 9.12 7.72
C ASP A 52 -4.39 9.57 6.58
N VAL A 53 -4.85 9.53 5.32
CA VAL A 53 -4.10 10.09 4.18
C VAL A 53 -3.86 11.58 4.36
N GLU A 54 -4.90 12.34 4.70
CA GLU A 54 -4.82 13.78 4.90
C GLU A 54 -3.96 14.13 6.13
N ARG A 55 -4.10 13.40 7.24
CA ARG A 55 -3.28 13.55 8.45
C ARG A 55 -1.80 13.26 8.17
N PHE A 56 -1.53 12.34 7.27
CA PHE A 56 -0.16 12.02 6.84
C PHE A 56 0.46 13.16 6.00
N GLY A 57 -0.34 14.14 5.53
CA GLY A 57 0.11 15.36 4.85
C GLY A 57 -0.08 15.36 3.34
N TYR A 58 -1.05 14.59 2.87
CA TYR A 58 -1.39 14.50 1.45
C TYR A 58 -2.89 14.77 1.26
N PRO A 59 -3.29 16.04 1.10
CA PRO A 59 -4.69 16.44 1.03
C PRO A 59 -5.33 15.90 -0.25
N LEU A 60 -6.54 15.38 -0.10
CA LEU A 60 -7.35 14.93 -1.24
C LEU A 60 -8.24 16.08 -1.71
N VAL A 61 -7.86 16.72 -2.80
CA VAL A 61 -8.61 17.83 -3.40
C VAL A 61 -8.99 17.54 -4.86
N GLY A 62 -10.03 18.17 -5.34
CA GLY A 62 -10.45 18.11 -6.75
C GLY A 62 -10.59 16.68 -7.28
N ARG A 63 -9.83 16.34 -8.33
CA ARG A 63 -9.89 15.03 -8.99
C ARG A 63 -9.46 13.88 -8.08
N ALA A 64 -8.45 14.08 -7.23
CA ALA A 64 -8.01 13.06 -6.26
C ALA A 64 -9.12 12.72 -5.27
N ARG A 65 -9.84 13.73 -4.76
CA ARG A 65 -10.99 13.52 -3.86
C ARG A 65 -12.10 12.72 -4.53
N ALA A 66 -12.48 13.12 -5.75
CA ALA A 66 -13.53 12.44 -6.51
C ALA A 66 -13.18 10.95 -6.81
N LEU A 67 -11.91 10.67 -7.13
CA LEU A 67 -11.45 9.30 -7.35
C LEU A 67 -11.42 8.48 -6.05
N ALA A 68 -11.00 9.09 -4.94
CA ALA A 68 -11.03 8.45 -3.63
C ALA A 68 -12.46 8.06 -3.23
N GLU A 69 -13.39 8.98 -3.30
CA GLU A 69 -14.81 8.74 -2.97
C GLU A 69 -15.47 7.67 -3.84
N LYS A 70 -15.02 7.54 -5.09
CA LYS A 70 -15.55 6.53 -6.02
C LYS A 70 -14.93 5.14 -5.85
N HIS A 71 -13.64 5.06 -5.51
CA HIS A 71 -12.86 3.82 -5.63
C HIS A 71 -12.19 3.36 -4.33
N TRP A 72 -12.30 4.12 -3.25
CA TRP A 72 -11.84 3.73 -1.92
C TRP A 72 -13.00 3.52 -0.95
N PRO A 73 -12.94 2.48 -0.15
CA PRO A 73 -11.96 1.37 -0.14
C PRO A 73 -11.99 0.54 -1.42
N GLY A 74 -10.82 0.05 -1.88
CA GLY A 74 -10.74 -0.81 -3.06
C GLY A 74 -9.38 -0.81 -3.80
N ALA A 75 -9.43 -1.27 -5.04
CA ALA A 75 -8.24 -1.62 -5.83
C ALA A 75 -7.62 -0.46 -6.62
N LEU A 76 -7.71 0.77 -6.13
CA LEU A 76 -7.06 1.95 -6.71
C LEU A 76 -5.90 2.42 -5.82
N THR A 77 -4.71 2.54 -6.38
CA THR A 77 -3.58 3.26 -5.78
C THR A 77 -3.40 4.59 -6.48
N MET A 78 -3.41 5.69 -5.73
CA MET A 78 -3.21 7.03 -6.27
C MET A 78 -1.89 7.61 -5.77
N VAL A 79 -1.05 8.07 -6.70
CA VAL A 79 0.11 8.92 -6.41
C VAL A 79 -0.39 10.36 -6.42
N ILE A 80 -0.30 11.02 -5.27
CA ILE A 80 -0.83 12.36 -5.04
C ILE A 80 0.25 13.29 -4.49
N PRO A 81 0.21 14.60 -4.81
CA PRO A 81 1.18 15.56 -4.31
C PRO A 81 1.02 15.81 -2.81
N ALA A 82 2.14 16.09 -2.14
CA ALA A 82 2.13 16.54 -0.76
C ALA A 82 1.53 17.94 -0.62
N GLU A 83 1.08 18.26 0.59
CA GLU A 83 0.69 19.61 0.96
C GLU A 83 1.85 20.60 0.74
N ALA A 84 1.57 21.71 0.08
CA ALA A 84 2.58 22.72 -0.23
C ALA A 84 3.22 23.28 1.04
N GLY A 85 4.55 23.36 1.05
CA GLY A 85 5.31 23.90 2.18
C GLY A 85 5.50 22.95 3.37
N ARG A 86 4.99 21.73 3.33
CA ARG A 86 5.16 20.75 4.41
C ARG A 86 6.57 20.14 4.38
N SER A 87 7.39 20.54 5.34
CA SER A 87 8.76 20.03 5.48
C SER A 87 8.80 18.53 5.82
N GLY A 88 9.80 17.83 5.30
CA GLY A 88 10.03 16.41 5.61
C GLY A 88 9.13 15.41 4.86
N LYS A 89 8.29 15.89 3.94
CA LYS A 89 7.49 15.01 3.05
C LYS A 89 8.10 14.94 1.65
N VAL A 90 7.97 13.77 1.01
CA VAL A 90 8.28 13.64 -0.42
C VAL A 90 7.26 14.43 -1.25
N ALA A 91 7.66 14.89 -2.44
CA ALA A 91 6.83 15.74 -3.28
C ALA A 91 5.50 15.08 -3.67
N GLU A 92 5.51 13.76 -3.86
CA GLU A 92 4.32 12.94 -4.15
C GLU A 92 4.46 11.57 -3.48
N GLU A 93 3.34 10.95 -3.13
CA GLU A 93 3.30 9.65 -2.46
C GLU A 93 2.12 8.81 -2.97
N GLY A 94 2.31 7.49 -3.03
CA GLY A 94 1.26 6.55 -3.41
C GLY A 94 0.43 6.10 -2.21
N PHE A 95 -0.90 6.24 -2.31
CA PHE A 95 -1.85 5.78 -1.29
C PHE A 95 -2.92 4.85 -1.85
N ARG A 96 -3.37 3.93 -1.01
CA ARG A 96 -4.55 3.10 -1.25
C ARG A 96 -5.25 2.85 0.09
N ILE A 97 -6.59 2.73 0.07
CA ILE A 97 -7.38 2.21 1.19
C ILE A 97 -7.89 0.83 0.78
N PRO A 98 -7.43 -0.27 1.41
CA PRO A 98 -7.86 -1.62 1.04
C PRO A 98 -9.30 -1.87 1.47
N ASP A 99 -10.03 -2.76 0.75
CA ASP A 99 -11.44 -3.02 1.03
C ASP A 99 -11.70 -3.87 2.30
N PRO A 100 -10.89 -4.89 2.68
CA PRO A 100 -11.18 -5.67 3.89
C PRO A 100 -11.17 -4.81 5.16
N ALA A 101 -12.26 -4.85 5.92
CA ALA A 101 -12.43 -4.05 7.14
C ALA A 101 -11.40 -4.42 8.22
N GLU A 102 -11.05 -5.70 8.32
CA GLU A 102 -10.06 -6.24 9.25
C GLU A 102 -8.66 -5.68 8.94
N THR A 103 -8.30 -5.60 7.66
CA THR A 103 -7.04 -5.02 7.22
C THR A 103 -6.99 -3.53 7.53
N ARG A 104 -8.08 -2.78 7.32
CA ARG A 104 -8.16 -1.37 7.71
C ARG A 104 -8.07 -1.18 9.22
N ALA A 105 -8.73 -2.04 10.00
CA ALA A 105 -8.64 -2.02 11.47
C ALA A 105 -7.21 -2.27 11.96
N LEU A 106 -6.49 -3.21 11.33
CA LEU A 106 -5.07 -3.44 11.60
C LEU A 106 -4.23 -2.19 11.30
N ILE A 107 -4.44 -1.56 10.14
CA ILE A 107 -3.72 -0.36 9.73
C ILE A 107 -3.99 0.78 10.73
N ALA A 108 -5.25 0.99 11.14
CA ALA A 108 -5.64 1.99 12.14
C ALA A 108 -4.93 1.75 13.48
N ALA A 109 -4.87 0.51 13.97
CA ALA A 109 -4.17 0.11 15.19
C ALA A 109 -2.63 0.29 15.12
N CYS A 110 -2.10 0.43 13.90
CA CYS A 110 -0.68 0.67 13.64
C CYS A 110 -0.33 2.13 13.32
N GLY A 111 -1.24 3.08 13.60
CA GLY A 111 -0.99 4.51 13.39
C GLY A 111 -1.57 5.07 12.09
N GLY A 112 -2.51 4.35 11.46
CA GLY A 112 -3.31 4.82 10.33
C GLY A 112 -2.71 4.58 8.94
N VAL A 113 -1.41 4.29 8.84
CA VAL A 113 -0.74 3.99 7.56
C VAL A 113 0.33 2.91 7.71
N LEU A 114 0.50 2.08 6.66
CA LEU A 114 1.57 1.09 6.54
C LEU A 114 2.20 1.18 5.14
N ARG A 115 3.53 1.04 5.03
CA ARG A 115 4.22 0.73 3.76
C ARG A 115 3.89 -0.70 3.37
N VAL A 116 3.31 -0.88 2.18
CA VAL A 116 2.90 -2.23 1.75
C VAL A 116 3.27 -2.45 0.29
N THR A 117 3.91 -3.57 0.04
CA THR A 117 4.19 -4.07 -1.30
C THR A 117 3.64 -5.50 -1.44
N SER A 118 3.38 -5.99 -2.64
CA SER A 118 2.89 -7.37 -2.83
C SER A 118 3.85 -8.42 -2.22
N ALA A 119 3.30 -9.45 -1.59
CA ALA A 119 4.06 -10.52 -0.93
C ALA A 119 4.54 -11.55 -1.96
N ASN A 120 5.59 -11.19 -2.72
CA ASN A 120 6.27 -12.01 -3.71
C ASN A 120 7.69 -11.49 -3.95
N LEU A 121 8.58 -12.32 -4.45
CA LEU A 121 9.87 -11.87 -4.97
C LEU A 121 9.66 -10.95 -6.19
N SER A 122 10.56 -9.97 -6.36
CA SER A 122 10.45 -8.98 -7.44
C SER A 122 10.42 -9.66 -8.81
N GLY A 123 9.41 -9.30 -9.63
CA GLY A 123 9.22 -9.89 -10.97
C GLY A 123 8.41 -11.19 -11.00
N GLN A 124 8.09 -11.80 -9.86
CA GLN A 124 7.25 -12.98 -9.76
C GLN A 124 5.76 -12.62 -9.62
N ARG A 125 4.88 -13.63 -9.74
CA ARG A 125 3.44 -13.44 -9.52
C ARG A 125 3.18 -13.09 -8.05
N PRO A 126 2.33 -12.09 -7.77
CA PRO A 126 1.91 -11.80 -6.41
C PRO A 126 1.16 -12.98 -5.77
N ALA A 127 1.43 -13.22 -4.48
CA ALA A 127 0.72 -14.23 -3.72
C ALA A 127 -0.76 -13.85 -3.53
N THR A 128 -1.65 -14.82 -3.72
CA THR A 128 -3.10 -14.65 -3.53
C THR A 128 -3.62 -15.32 -2.25
N ASP A 129 -2.78 -16.07 -1.58
CA ASP A 129 -3.08 -16.71 -0.30
C ASP A 129 -1.84 -16.75 0.61
N ALA A 130 -2.03 -17.10 1.87
CA ALA A 130 -0.96 -17.15 2.85
C ALA A 130 0.09 -18.25 2.55
N PRO A 131 -0.26 -19.46 2.09
CA PRO A 131 0.74 -20.47 1.68
C PRO A 131 1.69 -19.98 0.58
N GLN A 132 1.18 -19.30 -0.47
CA GLN A 132 2.02 -18.73 -1.53
C GLN A 132 2.93 -17.62 -0.96
N ALA A 133 2.36 -16.70 -0.17
CA ALA A 133 3.15 -15.64 0.46
C ALA A 133 4.24 -16.20 1.39
N LEU A 134 3.92 -17.26 2.14
CA LEU A 134 4.88 -17.93 3.02
C LEU A 134 6.02 -18.57 2.21
N ALA A 135 5.71 -19.22 1.09
CA ALA A 135 6.71 -19.83 0.22
C ALA A 135 7.68 -18.81 -0.38
N ASP A 136 7.15 -17.62 -0.79
CA ASP A 136 7.95 -16.61 -1.47
C ASP A 136 8.76 -15.72 -0.49
N VAL A 137 8.10 -15.20 0.55
CA VAL A 137 8.67 -14.16 1.42
C VAL A 137 8.47 -14.43 2.92
N GLY A 138 7.63 -15.40 3.27
CA GLY A 138 7.17 -15.59 4.64
C GLY A 138 8.26 -15.97 5.63
N LEU A 139 9.29 -16.68 5.20
CA LEU A 139 10.44 -17.06 6.06
C LEU A 139 11.29 -15.84 6.47
N SER A 140 11.16 -14.71 5.75
CA SER A 140 11.87 -13.46 6.04
C SER A 140 10.98 -12.40 6.70
N ALA A 141 9.66 -12.66 6.79
CA ALA A 141 8.70 -11.86 7.55
C ALA A 141 8.64 -12.35 9.01
N ASP A 142 8.24 -11.45 9.91
CA ASP A 142 8.13 -11.76 11.34
C ASP A 142 6.78 -12.43 11.67
N TYR A 143 5.79 -12.31 10.80
CA TYR A 143 4.48 -12.93 10.94
C TYR A 143 3.72 -12.95 9.61
N VAL A 144 2.84 -13.93 9.46
CA VAL A 144 1.90 -14.04 8.32
C VAL A 144 0.48 -14.13 8.87
N ILE A 145 -0.39 -13.22 8.45
CA ILE A 145 -1.83 -13.28 8.72
C ILE A 145 -2.48 -14.06 7.58
N ASP A 146 -3.16 -15.15 7.92
CA ASP A 146 -3.93 -15.95 6.96
C ASP A 146 -5.41 -15.58 7.08
N ASP A 147 -5.99 -15.10 5.98
CA ASP A 147 -7.42 -14.80 5.83
C ASP A 147 -7.97 -15.43 4.52
N GLY A 148 -7.43 -16.59 4.17
CA GLY A 148 -7.83 -17.32 2.96
C GLY A 148 -7.34 -16.68 1.67
N VAL A 149 -8.12 -16.83 0.61
CA VAL A 149 -7.75 -16.37 -0.74
C VAL A 149 -8.18 -14.92 -0.96
N SER A 150 -7.24 -14.07 -1.38
CA SER A 150 -7.54 -12.70 -1.83
C SER A 150 -8.49 -12.73 -3.05
N PRO A 151 -9.65 -12.07 -2.99
CA PRO A 151 -10.69 -12.22 -4.00
C PRO A 151 -10.31 -11.65 -5.37
N GLY A 152 -9.43 -10.64 -5.42
CA GLY A 152 -9.08 -9.94 -6.67
C GLY A 152 -8.06 -10.66 -7.53
N GLY A 153 -7.02 -11.24 -6.94
CA GLY A 153 -5.94 -11.94 -7.65
C GLY A 153 -5.10 -11.08 -8.62
N VAL A 154 -5.48 -9.83 -8.82
CA VAL A 154 -4.82 -8.84 -9.69
C VAL A 154 -4.42 -7.63 -8.86
N PRO A 155 -3.17 -7.14 -8.97
CA PRO A 155 -2.72 -5.94 -8.27
C PRO A 155 -3.59 -4.71 -8.59
N SER A 156 -3.59 -3.73 -7.68
CA SER A 156 -4.32 -2.47 -7.86
C SER A 156 -3.90 -1.73 -9.13
N THR A 157 -4.84 -1.00 -9.73
CA THR A 157 -4.52 0.02 -10.73
C THR A 157 -3.80 1.17 -10.04
N VAL A 158 -2.73 1.67 -10.64
CA VAL A 158 -1.94 2.78 -10.09
C VAL A 158 -2.05 3.98 -11.02
N VAL A 159 -2.46 5.11 -10.46
CA VAL A 159 -2.53 6.38 -11.20
C VAL A 159 -1.76 7.48 -10.49
N ARG A 160 -1.28 8.45 -11.24
CA ARG A 160 -0.80 9.73 -10.73
C ARG A 160 -1.86 10.79 -10.98
N VAL A 161 -2.19 11.56 -9.95
CA VAL A 161 -3.08 12.72 -10.08
C VAL A 161 -2.20 13.96 -10.09
N LEU A 162 -2.19 14.67 -11.22
CA LEU A 162 -1.40 15.87 -11.40
C LEU A 162 -2.07 17.09 -10.75
N ALA A 163 -1.31 18.14 -10.46
CA ALA A 163 -1.82 19.37 -9.85
C ALA A 163 -2.91 20.09 -10.68
N ASN A 164 -2.90 19.91 -12.00
CA ASN A 164 -3.93 20.44 -12.92
C ASN A 164 -5.21 19.57 -12.96
N GLY A 165 -5.23 18.43 -12.23
CA GLY A 165 -6.34 17.49 -12.20
C GLY A 165 -6.30 16.38 -13.24
N ASP A 166 -5.31 16.37 -14.13
CA ASP A 166 -5.12 15.26 -15.07
C ASP A 166 -4.73 13.97 -14.33
N VAL A 167 -5.09 12.83 -14.94
CA VAL A 167 -4.82 11.51 -14.39
C VAL A 167 -3.99 10.70 -15.36
N GLU A 168 -2.80 10.30 -14.92
CA GLU A 168 -1.89 9.43 -15.66
C GLU A 168 -1.97 8.00 -15.12
N VAL A 169 -2.22 7.01 -15.98
CA VAL A 169 -2.19 5.60 -15.58
C VAL A 169 -0.73 5.10 -15.59
N LEU A 170 -0.16 4.89 -14.40
CA LEU A 170 1.20 4.37 -14.24
C LEU A 170 1.26 2.85 -14.38
N ARG A 171 0.18 2.17 -13.99
CA ARG A 171 0.02 0.71 -14.11
C ARG A 171 -1.45 0.35 -14.21
N ALA A 172 -1.83 -0.35 -15.26
CA ALA A 172 -3.13 -1.01 -15.34
C ALA A 172 -3.18 -2.17 -14.33
N GLY A 173 -4.34 -2.36 -13.71
CA GLY A 173 -4.57 -3.38 -12.67
C GLY A 173 -6.04 -3.77 -12.60
N ALA A 174 -6.55 -4.05 -11.41
CA ALA A 174 -7.87 -4.64 -11.17
C ALA A 174 -9.06 -3.78 -11.61
N ILE A 175 -8.89 -2.46 -11.75
CA ILE A 175 -9.98 -1.57 -12.19
C ILE A 175 -9.58 -0.74 -13.41
N SER A 176 -10.58 -0.40 -14.25
CA SER A 176 -10.48 0.62 -15.30
C SER A 176 -11.05 1.94 -14.80
N LEU A 177 -10.48 3.07 -15.22
CA LEU A 177 -10.89 4.43 -14.85
C LEU A 177 -11.65 5.10 -15.98
#